data_220ae413cbe5d196d74debbe5ce22ba1
#
_entry.id   220ae413cbe5d196d74debbe5ce22ba1
#
_cell.length_a   1.000
_cell.length_b   1.000
_cell.length_c   1.000
_cell.angle_alpha   90.00
_cell.angle_beta   90.00
_cell.angle_gamma   90.00
#
_symmetry.space_group_name_H-M   'P 1'
#
loop_
_entity.id
_entity.type
_entity.pdbx_description
1 polymer ?
#
loop_
_entity_poly.entity_id
_entity_poly.type
_entity_poly.pdbx_seq_one_letter_code
_entity_poly.pdbx_strand_id
1 'polypeptide(L)'
;PRSTLFPYTTLFRSVFWLQSLDDVAVAFPIVDPGTLDLEYEIELSDADCAQLELERAEDAAVVIIVYRDAAAGGTIAANTRSPIILNLQRRRAMQKILQDVHPTLLYRAR
;
A
#
# COMPACT_ATOMS: atom_id res chain seq x y z
N PRO A 1 -0.21 -9.82 -17.70
CA PRO A 1 -0.83 -8.92 -16.76
C PRO A 1 -0.23 -9.09 -15.40
N ARG A 2 0.54 -8.17 -15.06
CA ARG A 2 1.22 -8.21 -13.79
C ARG A 2 1.76 -6.86 -13.46
N SER A 3 1.69 -6.54 -12.22
CA SER A 3 2.43 -5.42 -11.69
C SER A 3 3.82 -5.89 -11.35
N THR A 4 4.79 -5.09 -11.70
CA THR A 4 6.17 -5.38 -11.37
C THR A 4 6.55 -4.54 -10.16
N LEU A 5 7.10 -5.21 -9.16
CA LEU A 5 7.57 -4.54 -7.96
C LEU A 5 9.10 -4.52 -7.99
N PHE A 6 9.66 -3.32 -7.94
CA PHE A 6 11.11 -3.15 -7.92
C PHE A 6 11.53 -2.46 -6.63
N PRO A 7 12.56 -2.95 -5.95
CA PRO A 7 13.17 -2.16 -4.89
C PRO A 7 13.78 -0.92 -5.52
N TYR A 8 13.47 0.24 -4.94
CA TYR A 8 13.87 1.49 -5.54
C TYR A 8 15.35 1.79 -5.34
N THR A 9 15.80 1.76 -4.12
CA THR A 9 17.21 2.01 -3.82
C THR A 9 17.59 1.29 -2.53
N THR A 10 18.88 1.28 -2.23
CA THR A 10 19.37 0.72 -0.98
C THR A 10 18.99 1.59 0.23
N LEU A 11 18.83 2.90 0.04
CA LEU A 11 18.38 3.79 1.11
C LEU A 11 16.91 3.61 1.42
N PHE A 12 16.13 3.26 0.41
CA PHE A 12 14.69 3.08 0.53
C PHE A 12 14.34 1.65 0.16
N ARG A 13 14.93 0.70 0.88
CA ARG A 13 14.73 -0.71 0.58
C ARG A 13 13.30 -1.15 0.68
N SER A 14 12.49 -0.41 1.42
CA SER A 14 11.08 -0.70 1.60
C SER A 14 10.18 0.02 0.62
N VAL A 15 10.75 0.76 -0.33
CA VAL A 15 9.97 1.45 -1.36
C VAL A 15 10.04 0.65 -2.64
N PHE A 16 8.87 0.38 -3.20
CA PHE A 16 8.72 -0.33 -4.46
C PHE A 16 7.91 0.53 -5.42
N TRP A 17 7.97 0.21 -6.69
CA TRP A 17 7.14 0.84 -7.70
C TRP A 17 6.07 -0.14 -8.16
N LEU A 18 4.82 0.30 -8.12
CA LEU A 18 3.70 -0.43 -8.68
C LEU A 18 3.47 0.13 -10.08
N GLN A 19 3.81 -0.65 -11.09
CA GLN A 19 3.77 -0.22 -12.48
C GLN A 19 2.56 -0.78 -13.19
N SER A 20 1.80 0.09 -13.87
CA SER A 20 0.73 -0.38 -14.74
C SER A 20 1.33 -1.09 -15.97
N LEU A 21 0.69 -2.19 -16.36
CA LEU A 21 1.06 -2.88 -17.59
C LEU A 21 0.24 -2.38 -18.78
N ASP A 22 -0.83 -1.66 -18.52
CA ASP A 22 -1.70 -1.12 -19.57
C ASP A 22 -1.24 0.27 -20.01
N ASP A 23 -0.66 1.02 -19.10
CA ASP A 23 -0.19 2.37 -19.38
C ASP A 23 1.14 2.58 -18.69
N VAL A 24 2.21 2.64 -19.47
CA VAL A 24 3.58 2.75 -18.95
C VAL A 24 3.82 4.07 -18.23
N ALA A 25 2.98 5.07 -18.46
CA ALA A 25 3.12 6.35 -17.76
C ALA A 25 2.56 6.29 -16.33
N VAL A 26 1.84 5.23 -15.98
CA VAL A 26 1.22 5.11 -14.66
C VAL A 26 2.06 4.20 -13.79
N ALA A 27 2.67 4.79 -12.77
CA ALA A 27 3.42 4.06 -11.76
C ALA A 27 3.29 4.78 -10.43
N PHE A 28 3.23 4.03 -9.35
CA PHE A 28 3.09 4.57 -8.01
C PHE A 28 4.17 4.02 -7.10
N PRO A 29 4.86 4.87 -6.33
CA PRO A 29 5.72 4.35 -5.27
C PRO A 29 4.86 3.87 -4.12
N ILE A 30 5.16 2.68 -3.63
CA ILE A 30 4.43 2.05 -2.54
C ILE A 30 5.39 1.62 -1.45
N VAL A 31 4.91 1.64 -0.23
CA VAL A 31 5.69 1.20 0.93
C VAL A 31 4.83 0.32 1.81
N ASP A 32 5.51 -0.53 2.58
CA ASP A 32 4.87 -1.22 3.69
C ASP A 32 4.52 -0.19 4.78
N PRO A 33 3.33 -0.24 5.37
CA PRO A 33 2.95 0.70 6.43
C PRO A 33 3.95 0.75 7.58
N GLY A 34 4.55 -0.38 7.92
CA GLY A 34 5.55 -0.44 8.98
C GLY A 34 6.77 0.43 8.72
N THR A 35 7.09 0.70 7.45
CA THR A 35 8.18 1.60 7.08
C THR A 35 7.93 3.02 7.61
N LEU A 36 6.67 3.40 7.74
CA LEU A 36 6.25 4.72 8.22
C LEU A 36 5.79 4.66 9.67
N ASP A 37 6.09 3.57 10.37
CA ASP A 37 5.64 3.34 11.74
C ASP A 37 4.12 3.40 11.88
N LEU A 38 3.42 2.87 10.88
CA LEU A 38 1.97 2.79 10.87
C LEU A 38 1.52 1.36 11.04
N GLU A 39 0.48 1.16 11.82
CA GLU A 39 -0.25 -0.10 11.91
C GLU A 39 -1.67 0.11 11.43
N TYR A 40 -2.16 -0.88 10.69
CA TYR A 40 -3.53 -0.91 10.26
C TYR A 40 -4.25 -2.09 10.86
N GLU A 41 -5.47 -1.84 11.33
CA GLU A 41 -6.43 -2.90 11.56
C GLU A 41 -7.51 -2.73 10.50
N ILE A 42 -7.45 -3.57 9.48
CA ILE A 42 -8.38 -3.49 8.37
C ILE A 42 -9.27 -4.71 8.42
N GLU A 43 -10.57 -4.47 8.50
CA GLU A 43 -11.54 -5.55 8.36
C GLU A 43 -11.81 -5.76 6.88
N LEU A 44 -11.61 -7.00 6.44
CA LEU A 44 -11.96 -7.41 5.09
C LEU A 44 -13.30 -8.10 5.13
N SER A 45 -14.23 -7.59 4.36
CA SER A 45 -15.54 -8.24 4.23
C SER A 45 -15.42 -9.53 3.43
N ASP A 46 -16.46 -10.35 3.46
CA ASP A 46 -16.51 -11.54 2.62
C ASP A 46 -16.38 -11.19 1.14
N ALA A 47 -16.96 -10.07 0.74
CA ALA A 47 -16.85 -9.58 -0.63
C ALA A 47 -15.42 -9.18 -0.98
N ASP A 48 -14.72 -8.54 -0.05
CA ASP A 48 -13.31 -8.17 -0.24
C ASP A 48 -12.46 -9.43 -0.41
N CYS A 49 -12.67 -10.41 0.45
CA CYS A 49 -11.92 -11.66 0.37
C CYS A 49 -12.21 -12.41 -0.93
N ALA A 50 -13.45 -12.39 -1.39
CA ALA A 50 -13.81 -13.02 -2.65
C ALA A 50 -13.16 -12.31 -3.83
N GLN A 51 -13.14 -10.98 -3.81
CA GLN A 51 -12.53 -10.19 -4.88
C GLN A 51 -11.03 -10.44 -4.96
N LEU A 52 -10.38 -10.59 -3.82
CA LEU A 52 -8.94 -10.86 -3.75
C LEU A 52 -8.61 -12.35 -3.82
N GLU A 53 -9.61 -13.20 -3.86
CA GLU A 53 -9.45 -14.66 -3.80
C GLU A 53 -8.64 -15.10 -2.58
N LEU A 54 -8.88 -14.45 -1.46
CA LEU A 54 -8.23 -14.77 -0.20
C LEU A 54 -9.00 -15.87 0.52
N GLU A 55 -8.28 -16.89 0.98
CA GLU A 55 -8.86 -17.90 1.85
C GLU A 55 -8.86 -17.44 3.29
N ARG A 56 -7.84 -16.66 3.67
CA ARG A 56 -7.71 -16.12 5.01
C ARG A 56 -7.24 -14.68 4.93
N ALA A 57 -7.80 -13.83 5.79
CA ALA A 57 -7.45 -12.41 5.81
C ALA A 57 -5.97 -12.18 6.11
N GLU A 58 -5.36 -13.04 6.92
CA GLU A 58 -3.95 -12.89 7.28
C GLU A 58 -3.00 -13.17 6.12
N ASP A 59 -3.50 -13.72 5.02
CA ASP A 59 -2.69 -13.91 3.81
C ASP A 59 -2.59 -12.65 2.97
N ALA A 60 -3.31 -11.60 3.35
CA ALA A 60 -3.26 -10.32 2.65
C ALA A 60 -2.03 -9.52 3.07
N ALA A 61 -1.43 -8.87 2.11
CA ALA A 61 -0.41 -7.86 2.38
C ALA A 61 -1.02 -6.48 2.18
N VAL A 62 -0.49 -5.49 2.86
CA VAL A 62 -0.97 -4.12 2.77
C VAL A 62 0.19 -3.22 2.39
N VAL A 63 -0.03 -2.38 1.40
CA VAL A 63 0.94 -1.34 1.03
C VAL A 63 0.20 -0.02 0.88
N ILE A 64 0.92 1.07 1.01
CA ILE A 64 0.37 2.41 0.83
C ILE A 64 1.14 3.17 -0.23
N ILE A 65 0.40 3.97 -0.98
CA ILE A 65 1.00 4.84 -1.98
C ILE A 65 1.60 6.05 -1.25
N VAL A 66 2.82 6.39 -1.62
CA VAL A 66 3.45 7.62 -1.16
C VAL A 66 3.59 8.56 -2.36
N TYR A 67 3.62 9.85 -2.08
CA TYR A 67 3.67 10.85 -3.14
C TYR A 67 4.31 12.13 -2.59
N ARG A 68 4.70 13.01 -3.50
CA ARG A 68 5.16 14.33 -3.12
C ARG A 68 3.97 15.27 -3.04
N ASP A 69 3.85 15.92 -1.92
CA ASP A 69 2.79 16.92 -1.71
C ASP A 69 3.33 18.29 -2.09
N ALA A 70 2.97 18.77 -3.26
CA ALA A 70 3.43 20.06 -3.75
C ALA A 70 2.94 21.20 -2.86
N ALA A 71 1.75 21.08 -2.28
CA ALA A 71 1.19 22.11 -1.40
C ALA A 71 1.97 22.21 -0.10
N ALA A 72 2.63 21.14 0.31
CA ALA A 72 3.42 21.11 1.54
C ALA A 72 4.92 21.23 1.26
N GLY A 73 5.31 21.89 0.19
CA GLY A 73 6.70 22.14 -0.14
C GLY A 73 7.43 20.95 -0.74
N GLY A 74 6.71 19.98 -1.28
CA GLY A 74 7.32 18.81 -1.90
C GLY A 74 7.73 17.73 -0.91
N THR A 75 7.22 17.78 0.31
CA THR A 75 7.46 16.71 1.29
C THR A 75 6.75 15.42 0.88
N ILE A 76 7.25 14.32 1.39
CA ILE A 76 6.64 13.01 1.12
C ILE A 76 5.40 12.86 2.00
N ALA A 77 4.30 12.52 1.37
CA ALA A 77 3.04 12.21 2.03
C ALA A 77 2.63 10.78 1.69
N ALA A 78 1.77 10.21 2.50
CA ALA A 78 1.28 8.86 2.28
C ALA A 78 -0.24 8.86 2.23
N ASN A 79 -0.80 8.07 1.32
CA ASN A 79 -2.24 7.89 1.22
C ASN A 79 -2.70 6.85 2.25
N THR A 80 -2.82 7.29 3.49
CA THR A 80 -3.14 6.39 4.61
C THR A 80 -4.61 5.98 4.63
N ARG A 81 -5.47 6.73 3.96
CA ARG A 81 -6.90 6.47 3.96
C ARG A 81 -7.29 5.39 2.95
N SER A 82 -6.46 5.14 1.96
CA SER A 82 -6.80 4.21 0.89
C SER A 82 -5.66 3.25 0.63
N PRO A 83 -5.38 2.35 1.58
CA PRO A 83 -4.33 1.36 1.38
C PRO A 83 -4.68 0.40 0.25
N ILE A 84 -3.66 -0.22 -0.31
CA ILE A 84 -3.82 -1.27 -1.30
C ILE A 84 -3.65 -2.60 -0.58
N ILE A 85 -4.62 -3.47 -0.76
CA ILE A 85 -4.61 -4.81 -0.19
C ILE A 85 -4.21 -5.78 -1.30
N LEU A 86 -3.24 -6.61 -1.04
CA LEU A 86 -2.67 -7.50 -2.04
C LEU A 86 -2.84 -8.95 -1.64
N ASN A 87 -3.19 -9.78 -2.61
CA ASN A 87 -3.00 -11.22 -2.52
C ASN A 87 -1.93 -11.59 -3.54
N LEU A 88 -0.70 -11.73 -3.08
CA LEU A 88 0.44 -11.97 -3.97
C LEU A 88 0.40 -13.34 -4.61
N GLN A 89 -0.18 -14.34 -3.95
CA GLN A 89 -0.27 -15.68 -4.49
C GLN A 89 -1.19 -15.73 -5.70
N ARG A 90 -2.30 -15.01 -5.64
CA ARG A 90 -3.30 -14.98 -6.71
C ARG A 90 -3.14 -13.77 -7.63
N ARG A 91 -2.19 -12.90 -7.33
CA ARG A 91 -1.91 -11.69 -8.12
C ARG A 91 -3.14 -10.81 -8.24
N ARG A 92 -3.83 -10.64 -7.13
CA ARG A 92 -4.99 -9.77 -7.01
C ARG A 92 -4.68 -8.63 -6.07
N ALA A 93 -5.25 -7.48 -6.37
CA ALA A 93 -5.10 -6.31 -5.52
C ALA A 93 -6.36 -5.47 -5.58
N MET A 94 -6.62 -4.74 -4.51
CA MET A 94 -7.69 -3.76 -4.49
C MET A 94 -7.27 -2.61 -3.61
N GLN A 95 -7.76 -1.43 -3.93
CA GLN A 95 -7.61 -0.28 -3.07
C GLN A 95 -8.87 -0.17 -2.22
N LYS A 96 -8.68 -0.17 -0.91
CA LYS A 96 -9.81 -0.10 0.01
C LYS A 96 -9.84 1.27 0.65
N ILE A 97 -10.96 1.98 0.46
CA ILE A 97 -11.15 3.28 1.08
C ILE A 97 -11.68 3.06 2.48
N LEU A 98 -10.93 3.56 3.46
CA LEU A 98 -11.26 3.41 4.86
C LEU A 98 -11.99 4.67 5.32
N GLN A 99 -13.20 4.50 5.87
CA GLN A 99 -14.03 5.65 6.21
C GLN A 99 -13.68 6.23 7.58
N ASP A 100 -13.48 5.36 8.56
CA ASP A 100 -13.22 5.77 9.92
C ASP A 100 -11.87 5.25 10.37
N VAL A 101 -10.85 5.62 9.63
CA VAL A 101 -9.55 5.08 9.94
C VAL A 101 -8.75 6.03 10.74
N HIS A 102 -8.26 5.49 11.79
CA HIS A 102 -7.23 6.09 12.59
C HIS A 102 -6.05 5.12 12.58
N PRO A 103 -5.25 5.12 11.49
CA PRO A 103 -4.06 4.28 11.51
C PRO A 103 -3.22 4.67 12.71
N THR A 104 -2.81 3.70 13.47
CA THR A 104 -2.00 3.95 14.64
C THR A 104 -0.61 4.34 14.20
N LEU A 105 -0.22 5.55 14.54
CA LEU A 105 1.14 6.00 14.29
C LEU A 105 2.02 5.50 15.41
N LEU A 106 2.97 4.65 15.08
CA LEU A 106 3.93 4.15 16.06
C LEU A 106 5.07 5.15 16.16
N TYR A 107 5.01 5.97 17.19
CA TYR A 107 6.02 6.96 17.41
C TYR A 107 7.25 6.33 18.05
N ARG A 108 8.39 6.54 17.43
CA ARG A 108 9.66 6.08 17.99
C ARG A 108 10.52 7.28 18.36
N ALA A 109 10.82 7.40 19.61
CA ALA A 109 11.79 8.39 20.06
C ALA A 109 13.18 7.98 19.57
N ARG A 110 13.91 8.94 19.11
CA ARG A 110 15.27 8.72 18.64
C ARG A 110 16.24 9.57 19.42
#